data_39fa5dcee0e647faa5b586675fc0b46c
#
_entry.id   39fa5dcee0e647faa5b586675fc0b46c
#
_cell.length_a   1.000
_cell.length_b   1.000
_cell.length_c   1.000
_cell.angle_alpha   90.00
_cell.angle_beta   90.00
_cell.angle_gamma   90.00
#
_symmetry.space_group_name_H-M   'P 1'
#
loop_
_entity.id
_entity.type
_entity.pdbx_description
1 polymer ?
#
loop_
_entity_poly.entity_id
_entity_poly.type
_entity_poly.pdbx_seq_one_letter_code
_entity_poly.pdbx_strand_id
1 'polypeptide(L)'
;MQYLPGAADFLLGCNYWSSEAGIRMWRDWSEEALEKDFAALKASGMNTVRLFPLWSDFQPVSWACGCAGAHAELVMPDGSPLPEHGLAHWGLSEVMMKRFRKTADLAQKYDLKLVVGLLTGWMSGALFVPPALADKNLFTHPDALYLETLFLRGFVSEMKDHPSIMAWEPGNECNCLSQCSDPMVSWNWLNLIASTIRLADPSRPVYSGMHGSSTDPKACWNQRILGELTDALTTHPYPAFTPHCGQSALNTIPAVYHATAETLYYQASGKPAFVEEIGSFGPEYLSDERTEAYCRTVLYSAYAHGLGGMLWWCAFAFDHCAEQLPYRWVAMERNLGALSAGRVPYGAARAMKSFRQEIRGLPYGKLPPRRVDCLVLTSEMEKRALWQAAYGSFILSTQAGFEIEFCDILSRDTLPDSKFYLVPSISGYSAVPLDKYRLLLKAASEGAAVCFTAGSGMLQPFGSEFGCRVDYCAELPEKLQFTIDGCEEKFEADSPVTRRLIADGCEVHSKDAAGNPVLIRRRYGKGQLIYLNAPVEQAAVTSECKLYRVYRKIAELAGLDLPEKAPEIGITHHELPDGSEILIKINYADHEADGMDPNEVKIDIKEKKEDKEVL
;
A
#
# COMPACT_ATOMS: atom_id res chain seq x y z
N MET A 1 16.56 0.45 1.87
CA MET A 1 16.34 -0.14 0.53
C MET A 1 17.10 -1.46 0.27
N GLN A 2 17.61 -2.09 1.32
CA GLN A 2 18.41 -3.33 1.20
C GLN A 2 17.54 -4.60 1.09
N TYR A 3 16.25 -4.50 1.37
CA TYR A 3 15.33 -5.64 1.54
C TYR A 3 14.32 -5.84 0.40
N LEU A 4 14.19 -4.88 -0.49
CA LEU A 4 13.53 -5.09 -1.78
C LEU A 4 14.59 -5.09 -2.88
N PRO A 5 14.43 -5.92 -3.93
CA PRO A 5 15.28 -5.83 -5.11
C PRO A 5 15.33 -4.38 -5.58
N GLY A 6 16.48 -3.92 -6.03
CA GLY A 6 16.59 -2.58 -6.58
C GLY A 6 15.67 -2.42 -7.79
N ALA A 7 15.36 -1.19 -8.22
CA ALA A 7 14.42 -0.90 -9.31
C ALA A 7 14.75 -1.59 -10.66
N ALA A 8 15.98 -2.13 -10.83
CA ALA A 8 16.29 -3.03 -11.93
C ALA A 8 15.48 -4.34 -11.90
N ASP A 9 15.04 -4.75 -10.69
CA ASP A 9 14.32 -6.00 -10.43
C ASP A 9 12.95 -5.72 -9.81
N PHE A 10 12.17 -4.82 -10.40
CA PHE A 10 10.78 -4.58 -10.00
C PHE A 10 10.05 -5.92 -9.88
N LEU A 11 9.49 -6.22 -8.68
CA LEU A 11 8.75 -7.45 -8.40
C LEU A 11 7.45 -7.44 -9.22
N LEU A 12 7.47 -8.11 -10.34
CA LEU A 12 6.32 -8.25 -11.23
C LEU A 12 5.82 -9.68 -11.18
N GLY A 13 4.61 -9.89 -10.70
CA GLY A 13 4.14 -11.25 -10.55
C GLY A 13 2.70 -11.39 -10.12
N CYS A 14 2.43 -12.49 -9.48
CA CYS A 14 1.09 -12.84 -9.05
C CYS A 14 1.09 -13.67 -7.77
N ASN A 15 -0.07 -13.70 -7.13
CA ASN A 15 -0.42 -14.63 -6.09
C ASN A 15 -0.86 -15.95 -6.74
N TYR A 16 -0.34 -17.07 -6.26
CA TYR A 16 -0.45 -18.33 -6.99
C TYR A 16 -1.22 -19.41 -6.25
N TRP A 17 -2.22 -19.92 -6.93
CA TRP A 17 -2.82 -21.24 -6.78
C TRP A 17 -2.81 -21.94 -8.13
N SER A 18 -2.71 -23.29 -8.12
CA SER A 18 -2.61 -24.05 -9.39
C SER A 18 -3.82 -23.85 -10.30
N SER A 19 -3.57 -23.68 -11.59
CA SER A 19 -4.61 -23.53 -12.60
C SER A 19 -5.64 -24.68 -12.64
N GLU A 20 -5.25 -25.88 -12.23
CA GLU A 20 -6.10 -27.08 -12.28
C GLU A 20 -6.83 -27.35 -10.97
N ALA A 21 -6.22 -27.05 -9.81
CA ALA A 21 -6.73 -27.45 -8.51
C ALA A 21 -7.09 -26.28 -7.60
N GLY A 22 -6.79 -25.02 -7.98
CA GLY A 22 -7.01 -23.86 -7.13
C GLY A 22 -6.32 -24.04 -5.77
N ILE A 23 -7.02 -23.64 -4.70
CA ILE A 23 -6.51 -23.73 -3.32
C ILE A 23 -6.22 -25.18 -2.86
N ARG A 24 -6.80 -26.16 -3.52
CA ARG A 24 -6.56 -27.58 -3.20
C ARG A 24 -5.27 -28.14 -3.82
N MET A 25 -4.45 -27.32 -4.46
CA MET A 25 -3.25 -27.76 -5.18
C MET A 25 -2.30 -28.65 -4.37
N TRP A 26 -2.27 -28.48 -3.06
CA TRP A 26 -1.43 -29.29 -2.18
C TRP A 26 -1.98 -30.70 -1.97
N ARG A 27 -3.31 -30.87 -1.99
CA ARG A 27 -4.00 -32.17 -1.89
C ARG A 27 -4.15 -32.82 -3.25
N ASP A 28 -4.63 -32.06 -4.23
CA ASP A 28 -4.88 -32.50 -5.60
C ASP A 28 -3.62 -32.15 -6.45
N TRP A 29 -2.51 -32.79 -6.13
CA TRP A 29 -1.19 -32.46 -6.64
C TRP A 29 -0.99 -32.91 -8.10
N SER A 30 -0.52 -32.01 -8.94
CA SER A 30 -0.08 -32.27 -10.32
C SER A 30 1.20 -31.49 -10.63
N GLU A 31 2.35 -32.18 -10.66
CA GLU A 31 3.64 -31.57 -11.03
C GLU A 31 3.59 -31.01 -12.46
N GLU A 32 2.95 -31.76 -13.38
CA GLU A 32 2.81 -31.35 -14.78
C GLU A 32 2.00 -30.05 -14.92
N ALA A 33 0.91 -29.89 -14.13
CA ALA A 33 0.13 -28.66 -14.10
C ALA A 33 0.98 -27.47 -13.62
N LEU A 34 1.70 -27.65 -12.50
CA LEU A 34 2.56 -26.61 -11.95
C LEU A 34 3.65 -26.18 -12.93
N GLU A 35 4.27 -27.13 -13.61
CA GLU A 35 5.30 -26.82 -14.61
C GLU A 35 4.76 -25.98 -15.76
N LYS A 36 3.59 -26.35 -16.30
CA LYS A 36 2.91 -25.57 -17.35
C LYS A 36 2.49 -24.18 -16.84
N ASP A 37 2.03 -24.09 -15.59
CA ASP A 37 1.64 -22.84 -14.95
C ASP A 37 2.85 -21.88 -14.87
N PHE A 38 3.97 -22.33 -14.33
CA PHE A 38 5.16 -21.50 -14.18
C PHE A 38 5.76 -21.08 -15.53
N ALA A 39 5.71 -21.95 -16.54
CA ALA A 39 6.06 -21.60 -17.90
C ALA A 39 5.18 -20.45 -18.45
N ALA A 40 3.87 -20.51 -18.21
CA ALA A 40 2.92 -19.49 -18.65
C ALA A 40 3.12 -18.15 -17.91
N LEU A 41 3.38 -18.18 -16.59
CA LEU A 41 3.69 -16.99 -15.80
C LEU A 41 4.98 -16.32 -16.31
N LYS A 42 6.03 -17.09 -16.53
CA LYS A 42 7.28 -16.57 -17.10
C LYS A 42 7.08 -15.97 -18.50
N ALA A 43 6.29 -16.63 -19.35
CA ALA A 43 5.96 -16.13 -20.70
C ALA A 43 5.16 -14.82 -20.67
N SER A 44 4.45 -14.56 -19.56
CA SER A 44 3.73 -13.31 -19.27
C SER A 44 4.62 -12.21 -18.65
N GLY A 45 5.95 -12.41 -18.63
CA GLY A 45 6.92 -11.42 -18.16
C GLY A 45 7.12 -11.37 -16.64
N MET A 46 6.48 -12.26 -15.89
CA MET A 46 6.58 -12.30 -14.43
C MET A 46 7.94 -12.83 -13.97
N ASN A 47 8.40 -12.35 -12.82
CA ASN A 47 9.64 -12.77 -12.16
C ASN A 47 9.42 -13.20 -10.71
N THR A 48 8.22 -13.00 -10.17
CA THR A 48 7.90 -13.23 -8.77
C THR A 48 6.57 -13.97 -8.64
N VAL A 49 6.50 -14.88 -7.71
CA VAL A 49 5.29 -15.62 -7.33
C VAL A 49 5.17 -15.59 -5.82
N ARG A 50 4.02 -15.15 -5.31
CA ARG A 50 3.67 -15.30 -3.89
C ARG A 50 2.96 -16.63 -3.72
N LEU A 51 3.53 -17.49 -2.86
CA LEU A 51 3.14 -18.89 -2.71
C LEU A 51 2.69 -19.19 -1.28
N PHE A 52 1.65 -19.99 -1.14
CA PHE A 52 0.94 -20.20 0.11
C PHE A 52 0.95 -21.69 0.53
N PRO A 53 1.73 -22.10 1.52
CA PRO A 53 1.53 -23.38 2.19
C PRO A 53 0.27 -23.30 3.07
N LEU A 54 -0.85 -23.86 2.59
CA LEU A 54 -2.12 -23.82 3.33
C LEU A 54 -1.95 -24.49 4.70
N TRP A 55 -2.10 -23.73 5.78
CA TRP A 55 -1.63 -24.15 7.11
C TRP A 55 -2.26 -25.47 7.57
N SER A 56 -3.57 -25.65 7.38
CA SER A 56 -4.26 -26.92 7.71
C SER A 56 -3.75 -28.13 6.94
N ASP A 57 -3.15 -27.95 5.75
CA ASP A 57 -2.62 -29.05 4.96
C ASP A 57 -1.19 -29.41 5.37
N PHE A 58 -0.40 -28.38 5.69
CA PHE A 58 1.01 -28.54 6.05
C PHE A 58 1.23 -28.93 7.50
N GLN A 59 0.33 -28.55 8.43
CA GLN A 59 0.37 -28.93 9.83
C GLN A 59 -0.98 -29.51 10.28
N PRO A 60 -1.37 -30.69 9.81
CA PRO A 60 -2.71 -31.25 9.99
C PRO A 60 -2.93 -31.91 11.36
N VAL A 61 -2.32 -31.39 12.41
CA VAL A 61 -2.35 -31.98 13.75
C VAL A 61 -3.67 -31.76 14.48
N SER A 62 -4.04 -32.70 15.33
CA SER A 62 -5.18 -32.64 16.23
C SER A 62 -4.83 -33.06 17.67
N TRP A 63 -5.69 -32.68 18.63
CA TRP A 63 -5.57 -33.18 20.00
C TRP A 63 -6.29 -34.50 20.15
N ALA A 64 -5.55 -35.55 20.55
CA ALA A 64 -6.13 -36.77 21.09
C ALA A 64 -6.28 -36.62 22.60
N CYS A 65 -7.51 -36.72 23.09
CA CYS A 65 -7.82 -36.56 24.51
C CYS A 65 -8.36 -37.85 25.10
N GLY A 66 -7.81 -38.25 26.24
CA GLY A 66 -8.32 -39.36 27.03
C GLY A 66 -9.60 -39.03 27.80
N CYS A 67 -10.12 -40.03 28.55
CA CYS A 67 -11.33 -39.86 29.33
C CYS A 67 -11.19 -38.71 30.34
N ALA A 68 -12.20 -37.81 30.35
CA ALA A 68 -12.25 -36.63 31.22
C ALA A 68 -11.05 -35.69 31.09
N GLY A 69 -10.33 -35.73 29.94
CA GLY A 69 -9.15 -34.88 29.71
C GLY A 69 -7.91 -35.30 30.52
N ALA A 70 -7.88 -36.52 31.07
CA ALA A 70 -6.75 -37.00 31.88
C ALA A 70 -5.44 -37.11 31.08
N HIS A 71 -5.54 -37.29 29.76
CA HIS A 71 -4.41 -37.29 28.85
C HIS A 71 -4.76 -36.47 27.61
N ALA A 72 -3.84 -35.66 27.17
CA ALA A 72 -3.92 -34.95 25.92
C ALA A 72 -2.55 -34.96 25.22
N GLU A 73 -2.53 -35.38 23.96
CA GLU A 73 -1.32 -35.37 23.14
C GLU A 73 -1.65 -34.91 21.71
N LEU A 74 -0.66 -34.29 21.07
CA LEU A 74 -0.76 -33.95 19.66
C LEU A 74 -0.51 -35.20 18.81
N VAL A 75 -1.39 -35.42 17.85
CA VAL A 75 -1.32 -36.56 16.92
C VAL A 75 -1.42 -36.10 15.47
N MET A 76 -0.79 -36.88 14.60
CA MET A 76 -0.94 -36.77 13.15
C MET A 76 -2.33 -37.29 12.72
N PRO A 77 -2.78 -37.05 11.46
CA PRO A 77 -4.09 -37.48 10.97
C PRO A 77 -4.37 -39.00 11.08
N ASP A 78 -3.34 -39.82 11.09
CA ASP A 78 -3.43 -41.27 11.26
C ASP A 78 -3.54 -41.70 12.74
N GLY A 79 -3.55 -40.74 13.67
CA GLY A 79 -3.60 -40.98 15.10
C GLY A 79 -2.24 -41.29 15.75
N SER A 80 -1.14 -41.29 15.01
CA SER A 80 0.20 -41.49 15.57
C SER A 80 0.65 -40.22 16.34
N PRO A 81 1.35 -40.39 17.49
CA PRO A 81 1.95 -39.25 18.19
C PRO A 81 3.06 -38.63 17.36
N LEU A 82 3.37 -37.37 17.64
CA LEU A 82 4.47 -36.66 16.98
C LEU A 82 5.81 -37.37 17.34
N PRO A 83 6.66 -37.73 16.36
CA PRO A 83 7.92 -38.40 16.62
C PRO A 83 8.94 -37.43 17.25
N GLU A 84 10.04 -37.98 17.79
CA GLU A 84 11.11 -37.19 18.41
C GLU A 84 11.96 -36.41 17.37
N HIS A 85 11.96 -36.83 16.11
CA HIS A 85 12.81 -36.29 15.06
C HIS A 85 12.08 -36.18 13.71
N GLY A 86 12.68 -35.45 12.77
CA GLY A 86 12.16 -35.27 11.41
C GLY A 86 11.11 -34.19 11.31
N LEU A 87 10.50 -34.05 10.13
CA LEU A 87 9.48 -33.02 9.85
C LEU A 87 8.22 -33.19 10.69
N ALA A 88 7.80 -34.46 10.91
CA ALA A 88 6.63 -34.76 11.72
C ALA A 88 6.82 -34.41 13.21
N HIS A 89 8.06 -34.25 13.70
CA HIS A 89 8.35 -33.70 15.03
C HIS A 89 7.75 -32.28 15.21
N TRP A 90 7.73 -31.51 14.15
CA TRP A 90 7.15 -30.17 14.09
C TRP A 90 5.64 -30.18 13.74
N GLY A 91 5.03 -31.37 13.68
CA GLY A 91 3.66 -31.56 13.21
C GLY A 91 3.50 -31.36 11.70
N LEU A 92 4.60 -31.30 10.94
CA LEU A 92 4.57 -31.06 9.50
C LEU A 92 4.32 -32.33 8.70
N SER A 93 3.48 -32.21 7.67
CA SER A 93 3.25 -33.27 6.68
C SER A 93 4.47 -33.41 5.75
N GLU A 94 5.16 -34.53 5.81
CA GLU A 94 6.29 -34.82 4.91
C GLU A 94 5.90 -34.78 3.43
N VAL A 95 4.68 -35.24 3.12
CA VAL A 95 4.16 -35.21 1.76
C VAL A 95 4.01 -33.78 1.27
N MET A 96 3.43 -32.88 2.07
CA MET A 96 3.25 -31.48 1.69
C MET A 96 4.57 -30.74 1.58
N MET A 97 5.51 -31.00 2.48
CA MET A 97 6.86 -30.41 2.42
C MET A 97 7.62 -30.87 1.17
N LYS A 98 7.51 -32.14 0.77
CA LYS A 98 8.08 -32.65 -0.48
C LYS A 98 7.47 -31.99 -1.72
N ARG A 99 6.13 -31.79 -1.73
CA ARG A 99 5.42 -31.06 -2.79
C ARG A 99 5.86 -29.61 -2.85
N PHE A 100 6.00 -28.94 -1.70
CA PHE A 100 6.48 -27.56 -1.66
C PHE A 100 7.90 -27.42 -2.21
N ARG A 101 8.83 -28.30 -1.80
CA ARG A 101 10.20 -28.32 -2.34
C ARG A 101 10.20 -28.47 -3.86
N LYS A 102 9.38 -29.39 -4.37
CA LYS A 102 9.24 -29.58 -5.81
C LYS A 102 8.68 -28.35 -6.54
N THR A 103 7.72 -27.65 -5.91
CA THR A 103 7.21 -26.37 -6.43
C THR A 103 8.33 -25.31 -6.46
N ALA A 104 9.15 -25.24 -5.44
CA ALA A 104 10.30 -24.35 -5.37
C ALA A 104 11.37 -24.67 -6.43
N ASP A 105 11.63 -25.98 -6.69
CA ASP A 105 12.52 -26.42 -7.78
C ASP A 105 12.00 -25.97 -9.15
N LEU A 106 10.69 -26.08 -9.40
CA LEU A 106 10.06 -25.57 -10.61
C LEU A 106 10.16 -24.05 -10.74
N ALA A 107 9.97 -23.30 -9.64
CA ALA A 107 10.18 -21.86 -9.63
C ALA A 107 11.62 -21.51 -10.03
N GLN A 108 12.61 -22.21 -9.48
CA GLN A 108 14.01 -22.03 -9.85
C GLN A 108 14.25 -22.35 -11.34
N LYS A 109 13.68 -23.45 -11.85
CA LYS A 109 13.79 -23.85 -13.26
C LYS A 109 13.32 -22.75 -14.22
N TYR A 110 12.24 -22.03 -13.85
CA TYR A 110 11.67 -20.95 -14.65
C TYR A 110 12.17 -19.54 -14.25
N ASP A 111 13.21 -19.45 -13.42
CA ASP A 111 13.75 -18.18 -12.92
C ASP A 111 12.65 -17.27 -12.36
N LEU A 112 11.84 -17.83 -11.46
CA LEU A 112 10.82 -17.16 -10.68
C LEU A 112 11.26 -17.11 -9.21
N LYS A 113 11.13 -15.94 -8.57
CA LYS A 113 11.37 -15.77 -7.14
C LYS A 113 10.10 -16.04 -6.35
N LEU A 114 10.25 -16.65 -5.19
CA LEU A 114 9.14 -16.96 -4.30
C LEU A 114 9.13 -16.02 -3.09
N VAL A 115 7.98 -15.42 -2.84
CA VAL A 115 7.60 -14.84 -1.55
C VAL A 115 6.67 -15.85 -0.88
N VAL A 116 6.98 -16.29 0.33
CA VAL A 116 6.28 -17.41 0.97
C VAL A 116 5.46 -16.93 2.16
N GLY A 117 4.13 -16.99 2.03
CA GLY A 117 3.19 -16.69 3.11
C GLY A 117 3.00 -17.88 4.05
N LEU A 118 3.77 -17.95 5.11
CA LEU A 118 3.95 -19.15 5.95
C LEU A 118 2.66 -19.64 6.63
N LEU A 119 2.09 -18.86 7.56
CA LEU A 119 0.86 -19.22 8.28
C LEU A 119 -0.36 -18.81 7.44
N THR A 120 -0.54 -19.43 6.27
CA THR A 120 -1.72 -19.20 5.44
C THR A 120 -2.94 -19.90 6.03
N GLY A 121 -3.50 -19.28 7.06
CA GLY A 121 -4.74 -19.72 7.72
C GLY A 121 -5.98 -18.95 7.26
N TRP A 122 -5.82 -17.71 6.79
CA TRP A 122 -6.89 -16.94 6.16
C TRP A 122 -6.67 -16.87 4.66
N MET A 123 -7.71 -17.24 3.89
CA MET A 123 -7.66 -17.19 2.43
C MET A 123 -9.06 -17.04 1.84
N SER A 124 -9.27 -15.98 1.02
CA SER A 124 -10.53 -15.77 0.28
C SER A 124 -11.80 -15.86 1.14
N GLY A 125 -11.75 -15.27 2.35
CA GLY A 125 -12.90 -15.25 3.27
C GLY A 125 -13.13 -16.55 4.07
N ALA A 126 -12.19 -17.49 4.05
CA ALA A 126 -12.28 -18.75 4.80
C ALA A 126 -11.04 -19.00 5.68
N LEU A 127 -11.24 -19.73 6.78
CA LEU A 127 -10.16 -20.14 7.67
C LEU A 127 -9.70 -21.59 7.39
N PHE A 128 -8.39 -21.78 7.28
CA PHE A 128 -7.70 -23.05 7.02
C PHE A 128 -6.62 -23.27 8.08
N VAL A 129 -7.04 -23.53 9.31
CA VAL A 129 -6.17 -23.73 10.45
C VAL A 129 -6.06 -25.22 10.83
N PRO A 130 -4.99 -25.64 11.51
CA PRO A 130 -4.89 -27.00 12.03
C PRO A 130 -6.13 -27.38 12.87
N PRO A 131 -6.62 -28.61 12.78
CA PRO A 131 -7.77 -29.06 13.60
C PRO A 131 -7.58 -28.83 15.11
N ALA A 132 -6.36 -28.90 15.61
CA ALA A 132 -6.02 -28.62 17.00
C ALA A 132 -6.33 -27.19 17.45
N LEU A 133 -6.55 -26.25 16.51
CA LEU A 133 -6.73 -24.81 16.76
C LEU A 133 -8.09 -24.27 16.36
N ALA A 134 -9.05 -25.12 15.94
CA ALA A 134 -10.34 -24.71 15.37
C ALA A 134 -11.10 -23.65 16.20
N ASP A 135 -11.04 -23.76 17.54
CA ASP A 135 -11.78 -22.87 18.45
C ASP A 135 -10.85 -21.94 19.27
N LYS A 136 -9.62 -21.76 18.84
CA LYS A 136 -8.61 -21.00 19.59
C LYS A 136 -8.41 -19.60 18.99
N ASN A 137 -8.14 -18.62 19.88
CA ASN A 137 -7.64 -17.34 19.40
C ASN A 137 -6.16 -17.50 19.00
N LEU A 138 -5.84 -17.27 17.74
CA LEU A 138 -4.53 -17.53 17.16
C LEU A 138 -3.45 -16.53 17.63
N PHE A 139 -3.83 -15.39 18.18
CA PHE A 139 -2.87 -14.41 18.68
C PHE A 139 -2.51 -14.55 20.15
N THR A 140 -3.31 -15.28 20.94
CA THR A 140 -3.17 -15.27 22.41
C THR A 140 -3.20 -16.64 23.06
N HIS A 141 -3.79 -17.65 22.39
CA HIS A 141 -3.91 -18.96 23.01
C HIS A 141 -2.56 -19.69 23.02
N PRO A 142 -2.10 -20.24 24.17
CA PRO A 142 -0.79 -20.91 24.27
C PRO A 142 -0.57 -22.03 23.25
N ASP A 143 -1.59 -22.86 22.97
CA ASP A 143 -1.50 -23.92 21.98
C ASP A 143 -1.28 -23.37 20.56
N ALA A 144 -1.92 -22.23 20.23
CA ALA A 144 -1.76 -21.60 18.94
C ALA A 144 -0.32 -21.07 18.77
N LEU A 145 0.16 -20.30 19.74
CA LEU A 145 1.52 -19.77 19.73
C LEU A 145 2.58 -20.89 19.67
N TYR A 146 2.30 -22.00 20.34
CA TYR A 146 3.17 -23.18 20.30
C TYR A 146 3.20 -23.82 18.90
N LEU A 147 2.03 -24.12 18.30
CA LEU A 147 1.95 -24.76 16.99
C LEU A 147 2.46 -23.87 15.87
N GLU A 148 2.21 -22.54 15.92
CA GLU A 148 2.79 -21.55 15.01
C GLU A 148 4.32 -21.59 15.08
N THR A 149 4.88 -21.59 16.29
CA THR A 149 6.33 -21.66 16.50
C THR A 149 6.91 -22.96 15.94
N LEU A 150 6.27 -24.10 16.17
CA LEU A 150 6.70 -25.40 15.62
C LEU A 150 6.68 -25.37 14.09
N PHE A 151 5.57 -24.90 13.49
CA PHE A 151 5.42 -24.77 12.04
C PHE A 151 6.55 -23.94 11.44
N LEU A 152 6.75 -22.73 11.95
CA LEU A 152 7.75 -21.79 11.42
C LEU A 152 9.16 -22.35 11.52
N ARG A 153 9.53 -22.91 12.67
CA ARG A 153 10.86 -23.49 12.87
C ARG A 153 11.10 -24.67 11.93
N GLY A 154 10.16 -25.59 11.82
CA GLY A 154 10.28 -26.76 10.96
C GLY A 154 10.32 -26.40 9.48
N PHE A 155 9.35 -25.60 9.02
CA PHE A 155 9.21 -25.22 7.61
C PHE A 155 10.39 -24.37 7.12
N VAL A 156 10.70 -23.29 7.85
CA VAL A 156 11.77 -22.36 7.45
C VAL A 156 13.13 -23.05 7.48
N SER A 157 13.44 -23.83 8.52
CA SER A 157 14.72 -24.56 8.60
C SER A 157 14.89 -25.55 7.44
N GLU A 158 13.81 -26.21 7.02
CA GLU A 158 13.82 -27.16 5.91
C GLU A 158 14.03 -26.47 4.55
N MET A 159 13.51 -25.25 4.38
CA MET A 159 13.46 -24.58 3.08
C MET A 159 14.43 -23.39 2.94
N LYS A 160 15.08 -22.94 4.01
CA LYS A 160 15.91 -21.72 4.02
C LYS A 160 17.04 -21.68 3.00
N ASP A 161 17.58 -22.81 2.59
CA ASP A 161 18.69 -22.86 1.64
C ASP A 161 18.22 -22.91 0.17
N HIS A 162 16.89 -22.89 -0.07
CA HIS A 162 16.37 -22.97 -1.42
C HIS A 162 16.52 -21.64 -2.19
N PRO A 163 17.20 -21.59 -3.34
CA PRO A 163 17.61 -20.35 -4.01
C PRO A 163 16.45 -19.57 -4.66
N SER A 164 15.30 -20.20 -4.91
CA SER A 164 14.12 -19.48 -5.42
C SER A 164 13.41 -18.65 -4.37
N ILE A 165 13.54 -19.00 -3.08
CA ILE A 165 12.88 -18.25 -2.00
C ILE A 165 13.63 -16.95 -1.76
N MET A 166 12.96 -15.81 -1.91
CA MET A 166 13.54 -14.50 -1.71
C MET A 166 13.16 -13.84 -0.39
N ALA A 167 11.98 -14.14 0.13
CA ALA A 167 11.45 -13.56 1.35
C ALA A 167 10.44 -14.48 2.02
N TRP A 168 10.26 -14.27 3.33
CA TRP A 168 9.26 -14.92 4.15
C TRP A 168 8.20 -13.90 4.57
N GLU A 169 6.97 -14.36 4.77
CA GLU A 169 5.90 -13.60 5.41
C GLU A 169 5.35 -14.39 6.60
N PRO A 170 4.86 -13.73 7.64
CA PRO A 170 4.08 -14.39 8.69
C PRO A 170 2.99 -15.30 8.12
N GLY A 171 2.29 -14.83 7.10
CA GLY A 171 1.24 -15.55 6.38
C GLY A 171 0.44 -14.58 5.51
N ASN A 172 -0.69 -15.05 4.96
CA ASN A 172 -1.61 -14.22 4.21
C ASN A 172 -2.59 -13.50 5.13
N GLU A 173 -2.63 -12.16 5.08
CA GLU A 173 -3.60 -11.32 5.81
C GLU A 173 -3.81 -11.78 7.26
N CYS A 174 -2.71 -12.02 7.97
CA CYS A 174 -2.76 -12.58 9.32
C CYS A 174 -3.59 -11.76 10.30
N ASN A 175 -3.78 -10.46 10.05
CA ASN A 175 -4.69 -9.62 10.80
C ASN A 175 -6.17 -10.09 10.76
N CYS A 176 -6.52 -11.00 9.84
CA CYS A 176 -7.84 -11.62 9.71
C CYS A 176 -7.94 -13.00 10.41
N LEU A 177 -6.85 -13.54 10.95
CA LEU A 177 -6.83 -14.89 11.55
C LEU A 177 -7.70 -15.01 12.80
N SER A 178 -7.75 -13.98 13.63
CA SER A 178 -8.49 -13.95 14.89
C SER A 178 -8.80 -12.52 15.33
N GLN A 179 -9.63 -12.39 16.35
CA GLN A 179 -9.90 -11.10 16.99
C GLN A 179 -8.65 -10.62 17.74
N CYS A 180 -8.22 -9.41 17.44
CA CYS A 180 -7.17 -8.71 18.15
C CYS A 180 -7.78 -7.57 18.98
N SER A 181 -7.53 -7.56 20.28
CA SER A 181 -8.18 -6.63 21.20
C SER A 181 -7.34 -5.39 21.53
N ASP A 182 -6.04 -5.45 21.29
CA ASP A 182 -5.10 -4.42 21.73
C ASP A 182 -3.83 -4.43 20.83
N PRO A 183 -3.22 -3.26 20.54
CA PRO A 183 -1.97 -3.17 19.78
C PRO A 183 -0.81 -3.99 20.38
N MET A 184 -0.78 -4.18 21.70
CA MET A 184 0.26 -5.00 22.33
C MET A 184 0.08 -6.49 22.05
N VAL A 185 -1.15 -6.96 21.80
CA VAL A 185 -1.41 -8.34 21.38
C VAL A 185 -0.82 -8.57 19.99
N SER A 186 -1.07 -7.68 19.04
CA SER A 186 -0.50 -7.78 17.68
C SER A 186 1.02 -7.63 17.70
N TRP A 187 1.57 -6.71 18.50
CA TRP A 187 3.00 -6.54 18.64
C TRP A 187 3.68 -7.82 19.19
N ASN A 188 3.15 -8.39 20.30
CA ASN A 188 3.70 -9.59 20.91
C ASN A 188 3.64 -10.78 19.94
N TRP A 189 2.50 -10.97 19.27
CA TRP A 189 2.33 -12.04 18.30
C TRP A 189 3.30 -11.87 17.12
N LEU A 190 3.32 -10.71 16.47
CA LEU A 190 4.19 -10.49 15.32
C LEU A 190 5.68 -10.56 15.70
N ASN A 191 6.05 -10.08 16.90
CA ASN A 191 7.41 -10.20 17.41
C ASN A 191 7.81 -11.67 17.58
N LEU A 192 6.91 -12.52 18.14
CA LEU A 192 7.14 -13.96 18.25
C LEU A 192 7.35 -14.58 16.87
N ILE A 193 6.44 -14.31 15.94
CA ILE A 193 6.46 -14.89 14.59
C ILE A 193 7.70 -14.46 13.81
N ALA A 194 7.95 -13.14 13.70
CA ALA A 194 9.08 -12.61 12.96
C ALA A 194 10.42 -13.02 13.56
N SER A 195 10.54 -13.05 14.90
CA SER A 195 11.74 -13.51 15.58
C SER A 195 11.98 -15.00 15.35
N THR A 196 10.93 -15.82 15.34
CA THR A 196 11.02 -17.27 15.06
C THR A 196 11.50 -17.51 13.63
N ILE A 197 10.98 -16.77 12.66
CA ILE A 197 11.42 -16.85 11.26
C ILE A 197 12.90 -16.47 11.15
N ARG A 198 13.31 -15.33 11.71
CA ARG A 198 14.70 -14.84 11.66
C ARG A 198 15.68 -15.76 12.39
N LEU A 199 15.26 -16.43 13.46
CA LEU A 199 16.09 -17.42 14.15
C LEU A 199 16.35 -18.64 13.26
N ALA A 200 15.37 -19.06 12.48
CA ALA A 200 15.48 -20.20 11.56
C ALA A 200 16.23 -19.81 10.27
N ASP A 201 16.00 -18.61 9.74
CA ASP A 201 16.67 -18.05 8.56
C ASP A 201 17.01 -16.55 8.76
N PRO A 202 18.22 -16.21 9.20
CA PRO A 202 18.67 -14.84 9.37
C PRO A 202 19.05 -14.15 8.04
N SER A 203 19.03 -14.86 6.91
CA SER A 203 19.55 -14.37 5.64
C SER A 203 18.51 -13.68 4.77
N ARG A 204 17.22 -14.02 4.94
CA ARG A 204 16.13 -13.49 4.12
C ARG A 204 15.29 -12.49 4.88
N PRO A 205 14.76 -11.47 4.17
CA PRO A 205 13.86 -10.51 4.77
C PRO A 205 12.51 -11.14 5.13
N VAL A 206 11.86 -10.53 6.14
CA VAL A 206 10.48 -10.83 6.54
C VAL A 206 9.59 -9.68 6.09
N TYR A 207 8.66 -9.93 5.16
CA TYR A 207 7.65 -8.98 4.72
C TYR A 207 6.41 -9.05 5.60
N SER A 208 5.58 -7.99 5.61
CA SER A 208 4.48 -7.94 6.59
C SER A 208 3.33 -8.90 6.30
N GLY A 209 3.00 -9.16 5.03
CA GLY A 209 1.87 -10.03 4.63
C GLY A 209 0.51 -9.56 5.14
N MET A 210 0.33 -8.27 5.40
CA MET A 210 -0.83 -7.67 6.04
C MET A 210 -1.49 -6.62 5.15
N HIS A 211 -2.80 -6.42 5.34
CA HIS A 211 -3.54 -5.35 4.69
C HIS A 211 -4.25 -4.42 5.71
N GLY A 212 -4.73 -3.28 5.23
CA GLY A 212 -5.61 -2.40 5.99
C GLY A 212 -5.00 -1.84 7.29
N SER A 213 -3.67 -1.70 7.35
CA SER A 213 -2.97 -1.11 8.49
C SER A 213 -3.23 0.39 8.62
N SER A 214 -3.06 0.92 9.81
CA SER A 214 -3.31 2.32 10.15
C SER A 214 -2.06 2.99 10.71
N THR A 215 -1.94 4.29 10.54
CA THR A 215 -0.95 5.09 11.29
C THR A 215 -1.41 5.41 12.71
N ASP A 216 -2.70 5.22 13.03
CA ASP A 216 -3.20 5.38 14.40
C ASP A 216 -2.53 4.37 15.35
N PRO A 217 -1.76 4.83 16.36
CA PRO A 217 -1.06 3.95 17.28
C PRO A 217 -2.00 3.10 18.16
N LYS A 218 -3.27 3.45 18.22
CA LYS A 218 -4.30 2.69 18.98
C LYS A 218 -4.93 1.57 18.16
N ALA A 219 -4.72 1.56 16.84
CA ALA A 219 -5.19 0.45 16.01
C ALA A 219 -4.41 -0.82 16.33
N CYS A 220 -5.09 -1.95 16.48
CA CYS A 220 -4.44 -3.24 16.74
C CYS A 220 -3.37 -3.55 15.72
N TRP A 221 -3.65 -3.34 14.45
CA TRP A 221 -2.69 -3.49 13.36
C TRP A 221 -2.33 -2.10 12.81
N ASN A 222 -1.14 -1.64 13.09
CA ASN A 222 -0.69 -0.33 12.67
C ASN A 222 0.70 -0.40 12.01
N GLN A 223 0.96 0.57 11.15
CA GLN A 223 2.18 0.63 10.34
C GLN A 223 3.46 0.72 11.17
N ARG A 224 3.41 1.25 12.39
CA ARG A 224 4.57 1.35 13.28
C ARG A 224 4.99 -0.03 13.77
N ILE A 225 4.03 -0.82 14.28
CA ILE A 225 4.26 -2.21 14.73
C ILE A 225 4.82 -3.03 13.56
N LEU A 226 4.18 -2.95 12.39
CA LEU A 226 4.64 -3.67 11.22
C LEU A 226 6.05 -3.21 10.79
N GLY A 227 6.29 -1.90 10.72
CA GLY A 227 7.58 -1.34 10.33
C GLY A 227 8.70 -1.61 11.33
N GLU A 228 8.41 -1.72 12.63
CA GLU A 228 9.38 -2.10 13.66
C GLU A 228 9.81 -3.56 13.51
N LEU A 229 8.85 -4.45 13.28
CA LEU A 229 9.05 -5.90 13.37
C LEU A 229 9.31 -6.60 12.04
N THR A 230 9.08 -5.93 10.89
CA THR A 230 9.31 -6.49 9.56
C THR A 230 10.27 -5.63 8.73
N ASP A 231 10.76 -6.17 7.61
CA ASP A 231 11.78 -5.53 6.78
C ASP A 231 11.18 -4.72 5.64
N ALA A 232 9.98 -5.09 5.18
CA ALA A 232 9.18 -4.33 4.22
C ALA A 232 7.69 -4.48 4.53
N LEU A 233 6.92 -3.44 4.20
CA LEU A 233 5.48 -3.46 4.32
C LEU A 233 4.83 -3.87 3.00
N THR A 234 3.66 -4.46 3.10
CA THR A 234 2.87 -4.91 1.97
C THR A 234 1.48 -4.30 2.01
N THR A 235 0.89 -4.09 0.85
CA THR A 235 -0.46 -3.54 0.71
C THR A 235 -1.32 -4.41 -0.20
N HIS A 236 -2.62 -4.49 0.12
CA HIS A 236 -3.64 -5.11 -0.70
C HIS A 236 -4.68 -4.04 -1.10
N PRO A 237 -4.31 -3.11 -2.01
CA PRO A 237 -5.07 -1.91 -2.29
C PRO A 237 -6.24 -2.17 -3.25
N TYR A 238 -7.18 -2.99 -2.83
CA TYR A 238 -8.41 -3.18 -3.59
C TYR A 238 -9.35 -1.99 -3.41
N PRO A 239 -9.65 -1.20 -4.45
CA PRO A 239 -10.50 -0.01 -4.33
C PRO A 239 -11.87 -0.30 -3.70
N ALA A 240 -12.50 -1.43 -4.04
CA ALA A 240 -13.82 -1.80 -3.54
C ALA A 240 -13.87 -2.03 -2.02
N PHE A 241 -12.75 -2.37 -1.38
CA PHE A 241 -12.67 -2.63 0.06
C PHE A 241 -12.14 -1.45 0.86
N THR A 242 -11.73 -0.39 0.18
CA THR A 242 -11.16 0.79 0.84
C THR A 242 -12.14 1.96 0.78
N PRO A 243 -12.39 2.64 1.91
CA PRO A 243 -13.26 3.82 1.93
C PRO A 243 -12.84 4.86 0.89
N HIS A 244 -13.82 5.48 0.24
CA HIS A 244 -13.66 6.55 -0.75
C HIS A 244 -13.01 6.16 -2.09
N CYS A 245 -12.78 4.89 -2.37
CA CYS A 245 -12.09 4.42 -3.56
C CYS A 245 -12.98 3.65 -4.55
N GLY A 246 -14.02 2.98 -4.05
CA GLY A 246 -14.89 2.10 -4.84
C GLY A 246 -16.03 2.78 -5.59
N GLN A 247 -16.05 4.12 -5.66
CA GLN A 247 -17.15 4.89 -6.25
C GLN A 247 -16.99 5.15 -7.75
N SER A 248 -15.77 5.00 -8.27
CA SER A 248 -15.45 5.25 -9.66
C SER A 248 -15.12 3.95 -10.39
N ALA A 249 -15.28 3.95 -11.72
CA ALA A 249 -14.82 2.83 -12.53
C ALA A 249 -13.31 2.61 -12.32
N LEU A 250 -12.86 1.35 -12.27
CA LEU A 250 -11.50 1.01 -11.84
C LEU A 250 -10.39 1.64 -12.70
N ASN A 251 -10.64 1.89 -13.97
CA ASN A 251 -9.68 2.52 -14.88
C ASN A 251 -9.77 4.05 -14.93
N THR A 252 -10.41 4.68 -13.95
CA THR A 252 -10.55 6.14 -13.85
C THR A 252 -9.94 6.67 -12.55
N ILE A 253 -9.67 7.97 -12.51
CA ILE A 253 -9.37 8.70 -11.29
C ILE A 253 -10.65 8.70 -10.42
N PRO A 254 -10.58 8.40 -9.11
CA PRO A 254 -9.41 8.16 -8.27
C PRO A 254 -8.98 6.69 -8.18
N ALA A 255 -9.72 5.73 -8.75
CA ALA A 255 -9.44 4.30 -8.55
C ALA A 255 -8.02 3.89 -8.98
N VAL A 256 -7.48 4.46 -10.06
CA VAL A 256 -6.10 4.20 -10.51
C VAL A 256 -5.03 4.85 -9.62
N TYR A 257 -5.36 5.88 -8.84
CA TYR A 257 -4.43 6.50 -7.89
C TYR A 257 -4.30 5.69 -6.59
N HIS A 258 -5.33 4.94 -6.26
CA HIS A 258 -5.48 4.31 -4.95
C HIS A 258 -4.28 3.42 -4.58
N ALA A 259 -3.88 2.50 -5.46
CA ALA A 259 -2.81 1.55 -5.16
C ALA A 259 -1.47 2.25 -4.85
N THR A 260 -1.13 3.28 -5.63
CA THR A 260 0.08 4.08 -5.41
C THR A 260 -0.02 4.89 -4.11
N ALA A 261 -1.15 5.56 -3.90
CA ALA A 261 -1.37 6.38 -2.70
C ALA A 261 -1.30 5.54 -1.42
N GLU A 262 -1.96 4.38 -1.36
CA GLU A 262 -1.94 3.51 -0.18
C GLU A 262 -0.55 2.97 0.09
N THR A 263 0.18 2.55 -0.94
CA THR A 263 1.52 1.99 -0.74
C THR A 263 2.53 3.07 -0.31
N LEU A 264 2.45 4.28 -0.87
CA LEU A 264 3.23 5.43 -0.37
C LEU A 264 2.86 5.79 1.08
N TYR A 265 1.58 5.73 1.43
CA TYR A 265 1.12 5.97 2.80
C TYR A 265 1.71 4.96 3.80
N TYR A 266 1.90 3.69 3.39
CA TYR A 266 2.59 2.70 4.22
C TYR A 266 4.08 3.01 4.38
N GLN A 267 4.72 3.63 3.39
CA GLN A 267 6.11 4.07 3.48
C GLN A 267 6.31 5.22 4.49
N ALA A 268 5.25 5.88 4.95
CA ALA A 268 5.32 6.89 6.02
C ALA A 268 6.01 6.38 7.29
N SER A 269 5.97 5.08 7.55
CA SER A 269 6.70 4.39 8.63
C SER A 269 8.24 4.43 8.48
N GLY A 270 8.75 4.84 7.32
CA GLY A 270 10.18 4.82 6.97
C GLY A 270 10.69 3.47 6.45
N LYS A 271 9.80 2.51 6.20
CA LYS A 271 10.12 1.21 5.59
C LYS A 271 9.71 1.18 4.11
N PRO A 272 10.41 0.41 3.26
CA PRO A 272 9.94 0.17 1.91
C PRO A 272 8.60 -0.55 1.92
N ALA A 273 7.77 -0.28 0.91
CA ALA A 273 6.50 -0.97 0.72
C ALA A 273 6.26 -1.29 -0.75
N PHE A 274 5.47 -2.34 -1.04
CA PHE A 274 5.08 -2.72 -2.37
C PHE A 274 3.64 -3.25 -2.41
N VAL A 275 3.05 -3.26 -3.62
CA VAL A 275 1.70 -3.78 -3.84
C VAL A 275 1.76 -5.31 -3.93
N GLU A 276 1.32 -5.98 -2.88
CA GLU A 276 1.40 -7.45 -2.76
C GLU A 276 0.16 -8.16 -3.33
N GLU A 277 -0.99 -7.49 -3.27
CA GLU A 277 -2.20 -7.93 -3.93
C GLU A 277 -2.94 -6.77 -4.57
N ILE A 278 -3.37 -6.95 -5.80
CA ILE A 278 -4.26 -6.06 -6.52
C ILE A 278 -5.00 -6.83 -7.62
N GLY A 279 -6.22 -6.42 -7.94
CA GLY A 279 -7.02 -7.06 -8.98
C GLY A 279 -8.17 -6.19 -9.44
N SER A 280 -8.85 -6.61 -10.52
CA SER A 280 -9.98 -5.90 -11.13
C SER A 280 -11.35 -6.42 -10.74
N PHE A 281 -11.43 -7.38 -9.81
CA PHE A 281 -12.66 -8.08 -9.41
C PHE A 281 -13.39 -8.86 -10.53
N GLY A 282 -12.66 -9.17 -11.62
CA GLY A 282 -13.16 -10.02 -12.69
C GLY A 282 -14.11 -9.32 -13.67
N PRO A 283 -14.69 -10.08 -14.60
CA PRO A 283 -15.47 -9.55 -15.70
C PRO A 283 -16.81 -8.92 -15.28
N GLU A 284 -17.28 -9.17 -14.07
CA GLU A 284 -18.47 -8.54 -13.50
C GLU A 284 -18.27 -7.05 -13.17
N TYR A 285 -17.02 -6.63 -12.99
CA TYR A 285 -16.66 -5.25 -12.67
C TYR A 285 -16.01 -4.52 -13.83
N LEU A 286 -15.18 -5.22 -14.62
CA LEU A 286 -14.36 -4.58 -15.64
C LEU A 286 -14.13 -5.53 -16.82
N SER A 287 -14.33 -5.03 -18.05
CA SER A 287 -13.99 -5.83 -19.25
C SER A 287 -12.52 -6.15 -19.30
N ASP A 288 -12.14 -7.12 -20.11
CA ASP A 288 -10.77 -7.57 -20.24
C ASP A 288 -9.84 -6.46 -20.78
N GLU A 289 -10.31 -5.64 -21.71
CA GLU A 289 -9.58 -4.48 -22.25
C GLU A 289 -9.38 -3.38 -21.22
N ARG A 290 -10.42 -3.11 -20.42
CA ARG A 290 -10.32 -2.12 -19.33
C ARG A 290 -9.45 -2.63 -18.18
N THR A 291 -9.45 -3.93 -17.92
CA THR A 291 -8.51 -4.58 -16.98
C THR A 291 -7.06 -4.41 -17.43
N GLU A 292 -6.79 -4.54 -18.74
CA GLU A 292 -5.46 -4.28 -19.30
C GLU A 292 -5.02 -2.84 -19.09
N ALA A 293 -5.89 -1.88 -19.39
CA ALA A 293 -5.63 -0.45 -19.17
C ALA A 293 -5.40 -0.12 -17.68
N TYR A 294 -6.25 -0.62 -16.79
CA TYR A 294 -6.11 -0.46 -15.35
C TYR A 294 -4.77 -1.02 -14.84
N CYS A 295 -4.48 -2.28 -15.17
CA CYS A 295 -3.24 -2.93 -14.75
C CYS A 295 -2.01 -2.18 -15.27
N ARG A 296 -2.02 -1.74 -16.54
CA ARG A 296 -0.94 -0.95 -17.14
C ARG A 296 -0.74 0.36 -16.37
N THR A 297 -1.80 1.13 -16.15
CA THR A 297 -1.73 2.43 -15.45
C THR A 297 -1.17 2.27 -14.05
N VAL A 298 -1.66 1.30 -13.27
CA VAL A 298 -1.20 1.07 -11.91
C VAL A 298 0.24 0.57 -11.86
N LEU A 299 0.66 -0.30 -12.80
CA LEU A 299 2.05 -0.77 -12.92
C LEU A 299 3.03 0.39 -13.13
N TYR A 300 2.73 1.27 -14.08
CA TYR A 300 3.60 2.42 -14.35
C TYR A 300 3.54 3.45 -13.23
N SER A 301 2.39 3.64 -12.61
CA SER A 301 2.28 4.50 -11.43
C SER A 301 3.15 3.96 -10.27
N ALA A 302 3.06 2.66 -9.98
CA ALA A 302 3.91 2.02 -8.97
C ALA A 302 5.40 2.13 -9.29
N TYR A 303 5.78 1.90 -10.54
CA TYR A 303 7.16 2.01 -11.01
C TYR A 303 7.69 3.45 -10.91
N ALA A 304 6.93 4.43 -11.41
CA ALA A 304 7.29 5.85 -11.40
C ALA A 304 7.43 6.40 -9.97
N HIS A 305 6.63 5.92 -9.02
CA HIS A 305 6.72 6.33 -7.62
C HIS A 305 7.74 5.52 -6.80
N GLY A 306 8.51 4.64 -7.43
CA GLY A 306 9.58 3.90 -6.77
C GLY A 306 9.11 2.82 -5.82
N LEU A 307 7.90 2.30 -6.01
CA LEU A 307 7.42 1.13 -5.29
C LEU A 307 8.18 -0.12 -5.74
N GLY A 308 8.43 -1.04 -4.82
CA GLY A 308 9.30 -2.20 -5.07
C GLY A 308 8.72 -3.26 -5.99
N GLY A 309 7.40 -3.24 -6.24
CA GLY A 309 6.74 -4.23 -7.07
C GLY A 309 5.22 -4.19 -7.05
N MET A 310 4.62 -5.04 -7.87
CA MET A 310 3.20 -5.29 -7.91
C MET A 310 2.91 -6.76 -8.23
N LEU A 311 2.10 -7.42 -7.40
CA LEU A 311 1.64 -8.78 -7.59
C LEU A 311 0.12 -8.78 -7.78
N TRP A 312 -0.33 -9.43 -8.85
CA TRP A 312 -1.76 -9.52 -9.19
C TRP A 312 -2.47 -10.61 -8.39
N TRP A 313 -3.65 -10.37 -7.92
CA TRP A 313 -4.56 -11.38 -7.41
C TRP A 313 -5.56 -11.77 -8.48
N CYS A 314 -5.44 -12.96 -9.03
CA CYS A 314 -4.42 -13.98 -8.81
C CYS A 314 -3.87 -14.50 -10.16
N ALA A 315 -3.11 -15.58 -10.15
CA ALA A 315 -2.48 -16.15 -11.36
C ALA A 315 -3.52 -16.64 -12.37
N PHE A 316 -4.49 -17.44 -11.92
CA PHE A 316 -5.43 -18.13 -12.80
C PHE A 316 -6.89 -17.93 -12.38
N ALA A 317 -7.79 -18.03 -13.34
CA ALA A 317 -9.23 -18.16 -13.08
C ALA A 317 -9.59 -19.60 -12.70
N PHE A 318 -10.62 -19.77 -11.83
CA PHE A 318 -11.00 -21.04 -11.20
C PHE A 318 -12.46 -21.42 -11.41
N ASP A 319 -13.09 -21.06 -12.53
CA ASP A 319 -14.50 -21.38 -12.81
C ASP A 319 -14.83 -22.86 -12.67
N HIS A 320 -13.91 -23.73 -13.06
CA HIS A 320 -14.04 -25.18 -12.95
C HIS A 320 -13.94 -25.70 -11.51
N CYS A 321 -13.49 -24.87 -10.57
CA CYS A 321 -13.38 -25.19 -9.15
C CYS A 321 -14.59 -24.68 -8.32
N ALA A 322 -15.70 -24.33 -8.96
CA ALA A 322 -16.86 -23.68 -8.33
C ALA A 322 -17.43 -24.40 -7.10
N GLU A 323 -17.32 -25.72 -7.03
CA GLU A 323 -17.81 -26.52 -5.90
C GLU A 323 -16.83 -26.57 -4.71
N GLN A 324 -15.63 -26.06 -4.87
CA GLN A 324 -14.62 -26.04 -3.80
C GLN A 324 -14.77 -24.78 -2.94
N LEU A 325 -14.46 -24.89 -1.64
CA LEU A 325 -14.22 -23.72 -0.80
C LEU A 325 -12.85 -23.12 -1.15
N PRO A 326 -12.72 -21.78 -1.17
CA PRO A 326 -13.76 -20.75 -0.90
C PRO A 326 -14.65 -20.40 -2.12
N TYR A 327 -14.34 -20.86 -3.32
CA TYR A 327 -14.98 -20.47 -4.59
C TYR A 327 -16.51 -20.72 -4.61
N ARG A 328 -16.96 -21.71 -3.85
CA ARG A 328 -18.37 -22.01 -3.67
C ARG A 328 -19.13 -20.88 -2.96
N TRP A 329 -18.49 -20.19 -2.02
CA TRP A 329 -19.10 -19.12 -1.23
C TRP A 329 -18.87 -17.74 -1.86
N VAL A 330 -17.69 -17.52 -2.41
CA VAL A 330 -17.25 -16.22 -2.95
C VAL A 330 -17.06 -16.37 -4.46
N ALA A 331 -18.17 -16.17 -5.19
CA ALA A 331 -18.21 -16.43 -6.63
C ALA A 331 -17.20 -15.60 -7.43
N MET A 332 -16.93 -14.35 -7.00
CA MET A 332 -15.98 -13.49 -7.69
C MET A 332 -14.54 -14.05 -7.66
N GLU A 333 -14.15 -14.79 -6.61
CA GLU A 333 -12.81 -15.41 -6.51
C GLU A 333 -12.49 -16.38 -7.67
N ARG A 334 -13.50 -16.81 -8.40
CA ARG A 334 -13.32 -17.69 -9.55
C ARG A 334 -12.76 -17.00 -10.78
N ASN A 335 -12.96 -15.68 -10.92
CA ASN A 335 -12.72 -14.92 -12.15
C ASN A 335 -11.66 -13.80 -12.00
N LEU A 336 -10.78 -13.87 -10.98
CA LEU A 336 -9.78 -12.85 -10.68
C LEU A 336 -8.43 -13.10 -11.40
N GLY A 337 -8.30 -14.19 -12.13
CA GLY A 337 -7.04 -14.61 -12.74
C GLY A 337 -6.48 -13.62 -13.76
N ALA A 338 -5.16 -13.47 -13.78
CA ALA A 338 -4.45 -12.83 -14.88
C ALA A 338 -4.46 -13.72 -16.15
N LEU A 339 -4.60 -15.02 -15.97
CA LEU A 339 -4.73 -16.01 -17.04
C LEU A 339 -5.99 -16.88 -16.78
N SER A 340 -6.54 -17.46 -17.86
CA SER A 340 -7.56 -18.48 -17.72
C SER A 340 -7.01 -19.76 -17.10
N ALA A 341 -7.88 -20.69 -16.67
CA ALA A 341 -7.48 -22.04 -16.27
C ALA A 341 -6.72 -22.79 -17.38
N GLY A 342 -7.01 -22.50 -18.65
CA GLY A 342 -6.26 -23.00 -19.82
C GLY A 342 -4.95 -22.26 -20.12
N ARG A 343 -4.54 -21.35 -19.24
CA ARG A 343 -3.28 -20.56 -19.33
C ARG A 343 -3.28 -19.53 -20.48
N VAL A 344 -4.45 -19.13 -20.95
CA VAL A 344 -4.58 -18.06 -21.95
C VAL A 344 -4.48 -16.71 -21.25
N PRO A 345 -3.59 -15.79 -21.66
CA PRO A 345 -3.43 -14.48 -21.04
C PRO A 345 -4.68 -13.60 -21.19
N TYR A 346 -5.16 -13.08 -20.06
CA TYR A 346 -6.14 -12.00 -19.99
C TYR A 346 -5.44 -10.63 -19.97
N GLY A 347 -6.20 -9.54 -19.92
CA GLY A 347 -5.70 -8.17 -19.99
C GLY A 347 -4.57 -7.88 -19.00
N ALA A 348 -4.69 -8.30 -17.75
CA ALA A 348 -3.65 -8.11 -16.76
C ALA A 348 -2.31 -8.76 -17.16
N ALA A 349 -2.32 -10.00 -17.63
CA ALA A 349 -1.10 -10.68 -18.09
C ALA A 349 -0.50 -10.04 -19.34
N ARG A 350 -1.34 -9.51 -20.26
CA ARG A 350 -0.85 -8.76 -21.43
C ARG A 350 -0.19 -7.45 -21.01
N ALA A 351 -0.79 -6.70 -20.10
CA ALA A 351 -0.23 -5.47 -19.53
C ALA A 351 1.13 -5.73 -18.85
N MET A 352 1.22 -6.79 -18.05
CA MET A 352 2.48 -7.18 -17.37
C MET A 352 3.58 -7.54 -18.35
N LYS A 353 3.24 -8.27 -19.42
CA LYS A 353 4.20 -8.65 -20.47
C LYS A 353 4.72 -7.42 -21.20
N SER A 354 3.84 -6.53 -21.63
CA SER A 354 4.20 -5.26 -22.29
C SER A 354 5.07 -4.41 -21.39
N PHE A 355 4.64 -4.18 -20.14
CA PHE A 355 5.41 -3.44 -19.15
C PHE A 355 6.84 -4.00 -18.97
N ARG A 356 6.98 -5.31 -18.80
CA ARG A 356 8.30 -5.95 -18.64
C ARG A 356 9.19 -5.75 -19.86
N GLN A 357 8.64 -5.82 -21.06
CA GLN A 357 9.38 -5.58 -22.30
C GLN A 357 9.83 -4.14 -22.41
N GLU A 358 8.95 -3.18 -22.10
CA GLU A 358 9.23 -1.76 -22.18
C GLU A 358 10.31 -1.33 -21.19
N ILE A 359 10.18 -1.69 -19.87
CA ILE A 359 11.17 -1.28 -18.87
C ILE A 359 12.57 -1.92 -19.10
N ARG A 360 12.63 -3.13 -19.67
CA ARG A 360 13.91 -3.75 -20.04
C ARG A 360 14.57 -3.11 -21.27
N GLY A 361 13.80 -2.46 -22.11
CA GLY A 361 14.28 -1.73 -23.28
C GLY A 361 14.80 -0.33 -22.95
N LEU A 362 14.62 0.15 -21.73
CA LEU A 362 15.05 1.50 -21.34
C LEU A 362 16.58 1.55 -21.20
N PRO A 363 17.20 2.69 -21.57
CA PRO A 363 18.66 2.83 -21.62
C PRO A 363 19.34 2.97 -20.25
N TYR A 364 18.59 2.89 -19.16
CA TYR A 364 19.10 2.92 -17.80
C TYR A 364 18.73 1.63 -17.05
N GLY A 365 19.66 1.10 -16.26
CA GLY A 365 19.48 -0.19 -15.59
C GLY A 365 18.52 -0.11 -14.38
N LYS A 366 18.46 1.05 -13.71
CA LYS A 366 17.61 1.30 -12.53
C LYS A 366 17.04 2.70 -12.60
N LEU A 367 15.72 2.83 -12.42
CA LEU A 367 15.08 4.13 -12.29
C LEU A 367 15.58 4.83 -11.03
N PRO A 368 16.16 6.04 -11.13
CA PRO A 368 16.53 6.83 -9.95
C PRO A 368 15.32 7.17 -9.08
N PRO A 369 15.53 7.51 -7.80
CA PRO A 369 14.45 8.05 -6.98
C PRO A 369 13.80 9.27 -7.67
N ARG A 370 12.47 9.37 -7.54
CA ARG A 370 11.75 10.55 -8.04
C ARG A 370 12.05 11.78 -7.19
N ARG A 371 11.93 12.96 -7.79
CA ARG A 371 11.93 14.22 -7.05
C ARG A 371 10.67 14.28 -6.17
N VAL A 372 10.83 14.69 -4.92
CA VAL A 372 9.74 14.96 -3.98
C VAL A 372 9.71 16.45 -3.67
N ASP A 373 8.57 17.08 -3.88
CA ASP A 373 8.41 18.52 -3.71
C ASP A 373 7.84 18.87 -2.33
N CYS A 374 7.03 17.98 -1.73
CA CYS A 374 6.36 18.21 -0.45
C CYS A 374 6.31 16.94 0.41
N LEU A 375 6.53 17.09 1.72
CA LEU A 375 6.26 16.05 2.70
C LEU A 375 4.89 16.25 3.32
N VAL A 376 4.00 15.28 3.11
CA VAL A 376 2.68 15.22 3.74
C VAL A 376 2.80 14.46 5.06
N LEU A 377 2.49 15.17 6.15
CA LEU A 377 2.71 14.66 7.50
C LEU A 377 1.44 13.98 8.02
N THR A 378 1.54 12.68 8.26
CA THR A 378 0.49 11.94 8.94
C THR A 378 0.63 12.12 10.46
N SER A 379 -0.48 12.28 11.14
CA SER A 379 -0.53 12.61 12.57
C SER A 379 -1.56 11.74 13.31
N GLU A 380 -1.84 12.01 14.58
CA GLU A 380 -2.85 11.27 15.33
C GLU A 380 -4.27 11.71 14.92
N MET A 381 -4.90 10.92 14.08
CA MET A 381 -6.29 11.10 13.65
C MET A 381 -7.02 9.76 13.66
N GLU A 382 -8.35 9.82 13.67
CA GLU A 382 -9.17 8.64 13.46
C GLU A 382 -8.81 7.99 12.11
N LYS A 383 -8.65 6.65 12.09
CA LYS A 383 -8.16 5.88 10.93
C LYS A 383 -8.79 6.30 9.60
N ARG A 384 -10.13 6.48 9.59
CA ARG A 384 -10.89 6.82 8.38
C ARG A 384 -10.59 8.23 7.89
N ALA A 385 -10.55 9.20 8.80
CA ALA A 385 -10.26 10.60 8.50
C ALA A 385 -8.81 10.77 8.03
N LEU A 386 -7.88 10.04 8.66
CA LEU A 386 -6.46 10.09 8.29
C LEU A 386 -6.22 9.54 6.89
N TRP A 387 -6.80 8.38 6.56
CA TRP A 387 -6.71 7.82 5.22
C TRP A 387 -7.35 8.74 4.17
N GLN A 388 -8.53 9.29 4.46
CA GLN A 388 -9.22 10.23 3.58
C GLN A 388 -8.36 11.47 3.30
N ALA A 389 -7.72 12.03 4.32
CA ALA A 389 -6.82 13.17 4.17
C ALA A 389 -5.56 12.83 3.37
N ALA A 390 -4.93 11.68 3.64
CA ALA A 390 -3.74 11.21 2.91
C ALA A 390 -4.06 10.95 1.42
N TYR A 391 -5.14 10.22 1.14
CA TYR A 391 -5.56 9.91 -0.21
C TYR A 391 -5.96 11.17 -1.00
N GLY A 392 -6.71 12.07 -0.38
CA GLY A 392 -7.04 13.37 -0.96
C GLY A 392 -5.81 14.21 -1.26
N SER A 393 -4.80 14.18 -0.38
CA SER A 393 -3.53 14.89 -0.62
C SER A 393 -2.81 14.35 -1.86
N PHE A 394 -2.78 13.02 -2.05
CA PHE A 394 -2.17 12.41 -3.24
C PHE A 394 -2.91 12.79 -4.52
N ILE A 395 -4.26 12.72 -4.51
CA ILE A 395 -5.08 13.14 -5.64
C ILE A 395 -4.80 14.59 -6.01
N LEU A 396 -4.93 15.49 -5.03
CA LEU A 396 -4.81 16.94 -5.28
C LEU A 396 -3.41 17.36 -5.70
N SER A 397 -2.36 16.78 -5.12
CA SER A 397 -0.97 17.10 -5.49
C SER A 397 -0.64 16.61 -6.90
N THR A 398 -1.01 15.37 -7.24
CA THR A 398 -0.79 14.83 -8.60
C THR A 398 -1.54 15.66 -9.64
N GLN A 399 -2.80 16.02 -9.39
CA GLN A 399 -3.58 16.89 -10.26
C GLN A 399 -3.01 18.31 -10.34
N ALA A 400 -2.49 18.85 -9.24
CA ALA A 400 -1.87 20.17 -9.18
C ALA A 400 -0.49 20.21 -9.87
N GLY A 401 0.22 19.10 -9.99
CA GLY A 401 1.50 18.97 -10.68
C GLY A 401 2.73 19.03 -9.77
N PHE A 402 2.63 18.54 -8.53
CA PHE A 402 3.77 18.37 -7.64
C PHE A 402 3.73 17.03 -6.91
N GLU A 403 4.89 16.50 -6.59
CA GLU A 403 5.07 15.17 -6.02
C GLU A 403 5.17 15.22 -4.51
N ILE A 404 4.47 14.29 -3.85
CA ILE A 404 4.46 14.16 -2.40
C ILE A 404 5.05 12.85 -1.91
N GLU A 405 5.52 12.87 -0.67
CA GLU A 405 5.83 11.68 0.11
C GLU A 405 5.15 11.79 1.48
N PHE A 406 4.73 10.65 2.04
CA PHE A 406 4.12 10.64 3.36
C PHE A 406 5.17 10.42 4.44
N CYS A 407 5.00 11.08 5.58
CA CYS A 407 5.86 10.93 6.74
C CYS A 407 5.02 10.87 8.02
N ASP A 408 5.16 9.79 8.79
CA ASP A 408 4.56 9.71 10.13
C ASP A 408 5.36 10.59 11.10
N ILE A 409 4.82 11.78 11.38
CA ILE A 409 5.47 12.75 12.27
C ILE A 409 5.57 12.24 13.71
N LEU A 410 4.66 11.35 14.14
CA LEU A 410 4.61 10.88 15.52
C LEU A 410 5.73 9.87 15.83
N SER A 411 6.24 9.16 14.83
CA SER A 411 7.31 8.18 14.97
C SER A 411 8.73 8.79 14.92
N ARG A 412 8.85 10.12 14.83
CA ARG A 412 10.12 10.80 14.59
C ARG A 412 10.42 11.88 15.61
N ASP A 413 11.66 11.98 16.05
CA ASP A 413 12.16 13.07 16.91
C ASP A 413 12.58 14.31 16.12
N THR A 414 12.84 14.15 14.81
CA THR A 414 13.22 15.22 13.89
C THR A 414 12.45 15.08 12.58
N LEU A 415 12.21 16.19 11.90
CA LEU A 415 11.62 16.16 10.55
C LEU A 415 12.69 15.77 9.52
N PRO A 416 12.36 14.97 8.51
CA PRO A 416 13.18 14.85 7.32
C PRO A 416 13.30 16.22 6.63
N ASP A 417 14.43 16.46 5.96
CA ASP A 417 14.65 17.73 5.27
C ASP A 417 13.69 17.90 4.09
N SER A 418 13.00 19.03 4.04
CA SER A 418 12.10 19.41 2.95
C SER A 418 11.92 20.92 2.93
N LYS A 419 11.68 21.45 1.75
CA LYS A 419 11.33 22.88 1.57
C LYS A 419 9.85 23.15 1.79
N PHE A 420 9.01 22.12 1.74
CA PHE A 420 7.57 22.25 1.92
C PHE A 420 7.00 21.08 2.72
N TYR A 421 6.26 21.40 3.79
CA TYR A 421 5.55 20.45 4.65
C TYR A 421 4.05 20.77 4.63
N LEU A 422 3.24 19.73 4.55
CA LEU A 422 1.77 19.83 4.58
C LEU A 422 1.21 18.92 5.68
N VAL A 423 0.37 19.47 6.55
CA VAL A 423 -0.43 18.74 7.54
C VAL A 423 -1.90 18.79 7.08
N PRO A 424 -2.43 17.72 6.47
CA PRO A 424 -3.70 17.75 5.78
C PRO A 424 -4.90 17.53 6.70
N SER A 425 -6.00 18.27 6.47
CA SER A 425 -7.33 18.09 7.06
C SER A 425 -7.34 17.72 8.53
N ILE A 426 -6.70 18.55 9.37
CA ILE A 426 -6.51 18.30 10.81
C ILE A 426 -7.84 17.97 11.48
N SER A 427 -7.98 16.73 11.98
CA SER A 427 -9.17 16.22 12.64
C SER A 427 -8.84 15.62 14.01
N GLY A 428 -9.74 15.82 15.00
CA GLY A 428 -9.50 15.39 16.38
C GLY A 428 -8.81 16.44 17.24
N TYR A 429 -8.70 16.16 18.55
CA TYR A 429 -8.23 17.14 19.54
C TYR A 429 -6.70 17.14 19.72
N SER A 430 -6.02 16.09 19.32
CA SER A 430 -4.57 15.91 19.51
C SER A 430 -3.83 15.58 18.20
N ALA A 431 -4.39 16.01 17.07
CA ALA A 431 -3.86 15.67 15.77
C ALA A 431 -2.39 16.10 15.56
N VAL A 432 -1.98 17.24 16.14
CA VAL A 432 -0.59 17.71 16.07
C VAL A 432 -0.09 17.97 17.49
N PRO A 433 0.68 17.04 18.11
CA PRO A 433 1.29 17.24 19.42
C PRO A 433 2.19 18.47 19.47
N LEU A 434 2.30 19.10 20.62
CA LEU A 434 2.99 20.38 20.79
C LEU A 434 4.48 20.31 20.40
N ASP A 435 5.16 19.21 20.70
CA ASP A 435 6.55 18.98 20.31
C ASP A 435 6.71 18.94 18.79
N LYS A 436 5.79 18.27 18.10
CA LYS A 436 5.75 18.19 16.62
C LYS A 436 5.40 19.54 15.98
N TYR A 437 4.45 20.26 16.60
CA TYR A 437 4.13 21.63 16.16
C TYR A 437 5.36 22.54 16.25
N ARG A 438 6.14 22.45 17.34
CA ARG A 438 7.39 23.22 17.51
C ARG A 438 8.44 22.87 16.46
N LEU A 439 8.55 21.60 16.07
CA LEU A 439 9.45 21.18 14.97
C LEU A 439 9.04 21.86 13.65
N LEU A 440 7.76 21.92 13.34
CA LEU A 440 7.24 22.58 12.15
C LEU A 440 7.48 24.09 12.17
N LEU A 441 7.25 24.76 13.31
CA LEU A 441 7.57 26.18 13.45
C LEU A 441 9.06 26.44 13.28
N LYS A 442 9.91 25.55 13.81
CA LYS A 442 11.37 25.65 13.63
C LYS A 442 11.71 25.52 12.14
N ALA A 443 11.21 24.53 11.43
CA ALA A 443 11.43 24.36 10.00
C ALA A 443 10.99 25.61 9.20
N ALA A 444 9.82 26.18 9.52
CA ALA A 444 9.38 27.45 8.92
C ALA A 444 10.33 28.60 9.23
N SER A 445 10.83 28.71 10.48
CA SER A 445 11.76 29.78 10.85
C SER A 445 13.10 29.67 10.11
N GLU A 446 13.51 28.46 9.73
CA GLU A 446 14.78 28.15 9.03
C GLU A 446 14.67 28.30 7.50
N GLY A 447 13.46 28.38 6.92
CA GLY A 447 13.26 28.67 5.50
C GLY A 447 12.22 27.82 4.79
N ALA A 448 11.61 26.83 5.44
CA ALA A 448 10.59 26.01 4.84
C ALA A 448 9.23 26.72 4.75
N ALA A 449 8.38 26.29 3.81
CA ALA A 449 6.94 26.53 3.83
C ALA A 449 6.26 25.43 4.66
N VAL A 450 5.38 25.80 5.58
CA VAL A 450 4.59 24.85 6.35
C VAL A 450 3.11 25.19 6.18
N CYS A 451 2.35 24.28 5.61
CA CYS A 451 0.93 24.43 5.39
C CYS A 451 0.13 23.52 6.31
N PHE A 452 -0.92 24.07 6.90
CA PHE A 452 -1.91 23.32 7.65
C PHE A 452 -3.27 23.51 6.99
N THR A 453 -4.01 22.42 6.80
CA THR A 453 -5.39 22.51 6.35
C THR A 453 -6.33 22.06 7.46
N ALA A 454 -7.46 22.77 7.60
CA ALA A 454 -8.39 22.51 8.68
C ALA A 454 -9.34 21.36 8.35
N GLY A 455 -9.53 20.48 9.31
CA GLY A 455 -10.67 19.57 9.40
C GLY A 455 -11.55 19.91 10.60
N SER A 456 -12.11 18.91 11.22
CA SER A 456 -12.92 19.06 12.45
C SER A 456 -12.07 19.27 13.72
N GLY A 457 -10.74 19.11 13.62
CA GLY A 457 -9.84 19.18 14.79
C GLY A 457 -9.39 20.58 15.16
N MET A 458 -8.61 20.66 16.22
CA MET A 458 -8.00 21.90 16.70
C MET A 458 -6.50 21.86 16.47
N LEU A 459 -5.95 22.92 15.89
CA LEU A 459 -4.52 23.17 15.82
C LEU A 459 -4.09 23.97 17.05
N GLN A 460 -3.10 23.48 17.77
CA GLN A 460 -2.61 24.12 18.99
C GLN A 460 -1.10 24.36 18.95
N PRO A 461 -0.64 25.51 19.45
CA PRO A 461 -1.41 26.75 19.68
C PRO A 461 -1.71 27.42 18.35
N PHE A 462 -2.91 27.91 18.14
CA PHE A 462 -3.30 28.65 16.95
C PHE A 462 -3.36 30.16 17.27
N GLY A 463 -2.94 30.99 16.36
CA GLY A 463 -3.17 32.43 16.44
C GLY A 463 -1.96 33.29 16.11
N SER A 464 -1.16 33.70 17.09
CA SER A 464 -0.12 34.71 16.88
C SER A 464 0.90 34.35 15.79
N GLU A 465 1.24 33.07 15.64
CA GLU A 465 2.17 32.57 14.62
C GLU A 465 1.62 32.78 13.20
N PHE A 466 0.32 32.64 13.01
CA PHE A 466 -0.34 32.81 11.72
C PHE A 466 -0.75 34.24 11.39
N GLY A 467 -0.63 35.17 12.33
CA GLY A 467 -1.08 36.55 12.15
C GLY A 467 -2.60 36.67 11.98
N CYS A 468 -3.33 35.81 12.67
CA CYS A 468 -4.78 35.86 12.76
C CYS A 468 -5.24 35.33 14.11
N ARG A 469 -6.49 35.53 14.44
CA ARG A 469 -7.15 34.95 15.61
C ARG A 469 -8.49 34.36 15.23
N VAL A 470 -8.93 33.35 15.97
CA VAL A 470 -10.28 32.79 15.85
C VAL A 470 -11.24 33.67 16.65
N ASP A 471 -12.29 34.15 16.02
CA ASP A 471 -13.40 34.85 16.70
C ASP A 471 -14.33 33.83 17.34
N TYR A 472 -14.81 32.87 16.53
CA TYR A 472 -15.59 31.72 17.00
C TYR A 472 -15.49 30.52 16.06
N CYS A 473 -15.90 29.35 16.57
CA CYS A 473 -16.16 28.16 15.77
C CYS A 473 -17.67 27.89 15.76
N ALA A 474 -18.19 27.46 14.61
CA ALA A 474 -19.59 27.09 14.45
C ALA A 474 -19.72 25.86 13.54
N GLU A 475 -20.79 25.09 13.73
CA GLU A 475 -21.21 24.10 12.77
C GLU A 475 -21.71 24.81 11.49
N LEU A 476 -21.39 24.24 10.32
CA LEU A 476 -21.92 24.67 9.05
C LEU A 476 -23.02 23.70 8.62
N PRO A 477 -24.26 24.18 8.41
CA PRO A 477 -25.34 23.35 7.90
C PRO A 477 -25.21 23.07 6.39
N GLU A 478 -24.38 23.84 5.69
CA GLU A 478 -24.17 23.77 4.24
C GLU A 478 -22.69 23.64 3.92
N LYS A 479 -22.36 23.27 2.67
CA LYS A 479 -20.98 23.24 2.18
C LYS A 479 -20.32 24.61 2.29
N LEU A 480 -19.08 24.63 2.74
CA LEU A 480 -18.26 25.83 2.74
C LEU A 480 -17.98 26.25 1.29
N GLN A 481 -18.41 27.44 0.92
CA GLN A 481 -18.13 28.06 -0.39
C GLN A 481 -17.08 29.16 -0.23
N PHE A 482 -16.08 29.14 -1.07
CA PHE A 482 -14.99 30.12 -1.05
C PHE A 482 -14.43 30.38 -2.46
N THR A 483 -13.68 31.48 -2.59
CA THR A 483 -12.97 31.86 -3.80
C THR A 483 -11.49 32.06 -3.50
N ILE A 484 -10.63 31.93 -4.52
CA ILE A 484 -9.19 32.15 -4.40
C ILE A 484 -8.83 33.37 -5.27
N ASP A 485 -7.94 34.24 -4.77
CA ASP A 485 -7.44 35.38 -5.52
C ASP A 485 -6.88 34.95 -6.88
N GLY A 486 -7.34 35.63 -7.95
CA GLY A 486 -6.97 35.32 -9.32
C GLY A 486 -7.72 34.15 -9.96
N CYS A 487 -8.71 33.56 -9.29
CA CYS A 487 -9.56 32.52 -9.82
C CYS A 487 -11.04 32.92 -9.70
N GLU A 488 -11.76 32.95 -10.83
CA GLU A 488 -13.21 33.26 -10.84
C GLU A 488 -14.07 32.08 -10.35
N GLU A 489 -13.49 30.89 -10.24
CA GLU A 489 -14.19 29.66 -9.86
C GLU A 489 -14.53 29.68 -8.36
N LYS A 490 -15.72 29.24 -8.04
CA LYS A 490 -16.14 28.98 -6.65
C LYS A 490 -15.82 27.54 -6.27
N PHE A 491 -15.21 27.37 -5.12
CA PHE A 491 -14.88 26.06 -4.54
C PHE A 491 -15.86 25.70 -3.44
N GLU A 492 -16.16 24.42 -3.33
CA GLU A 492 -17.02 23.88 -2.28
C GLU A 492 -16.31 22.76 -1.53
N ALA A 493 -16.44 22.77 -0.21
CA ALA A 493 -15.94 21.70 0.65
C ALA A 493 -16.97 21.35 1.73
N ASP A 494 -17.20 20.06 1.93
CA ASP A 494 -17.94 19.59 3.10
C ASP A 494 -17.10 19.87 4.35
N SER A 495 -17.54 20.83 5.15
CA SER A 495 -16.85 21.20 6.39
C SER A 495 -17.85 21.14 7.53
N PRO A 496 -17.72 20.18 8.47
CA PRO A 496 -18.62 20.11 9.62
C PRO A 496 -18.48 21.30 10.56
N VAL A 497 -17.33 21.98 10.52
CA VAL A 497 -17.01 23.12 11.38
C VAL A 497 -16.34 24.21 10.57
N THR A 498 -16.77 25.44 10.74
CA THR A 498 -16.05 26.62 10.25
C THR A 498 -15.47 27.42 11.42
N ARG A 499 -14.30 28.01 11.17
CA ARG A 499 -13.69 28.99 12.10
C ARG A 499 -13.75 30.35 11.47
N ARG A 500 -14.45 31.29 12.11
CA ARG A 500 -14.37 32.68 11.69
C ARG A 500 -13.01 33.24 12.10
N LEU A 501 -12.22 33.60 11.09
CA LEU A 501 -10.89 34.17 11.30
C LEU A 501 -10.93 35.70 11.22
N ILE A 502 -10.17 36.35 12.11
CA ILE A 502 -9.88 37.77 12.04
C ILE A 502 -8.38 37.90 11.70
N ALA A 503 -8.09 38.42 10.52
CA ALA A 503 -6.72 38.66 10.08
C ALA A 503 -6.07 39.80 10.91
N ASP A 504 -4.82 39.55 11.38
CA ASP A 504 -4.02 40.49 12.14
C ASP A 504 -2.54 40.27 11.82
N GLY A 505 -2.09 40.82 10.68
CA GLY A 505 -0.72 40.72 10.20
C GLY A 505 -0.41 39.50 9.32
N CYS A 506 -1.42 38.92 8.66
CA CYS A 506 -1.27 37.92 7.59
C CYS A 506 -1.80 38.43 6.26
N GLU A 507 -1.36 37.80 5.16
CA GLU A 507 -1.89 37.98 3.82
C GLU A 507 -3.12 37.06 3.66
N VAL A 508 -4.19 37.56 3.03
CA VAL A 508 -5.43 36.80 2.77
C VAL A 508 -5.54 36.52 1.27
N HIS A 509 -5.52 35.24 0.89
CA HIS A 509 -5.54 34.77 -0.50
C HIS A 509 -6.86 34.08 -0.89
N SER A 510 -7.74 33.85 0.06
CA SER A 510 -9.06 33.26 -0.17
C SER A 510 -10.06 33.76 0.88
N LYS A 511 -11.32 33.91 0.47
CA LYS A 511 -12.43 34.30 1.37
C LYS A 511 -13.65 33.45 1.08
N ASP A 512 -14.47 33.23 2.12
CA ASP A 512 -15.80 32.66 1.97
C ASP A 512 -16.81 33.68 1.42
N ALA A 513 -18.05 33.24 1.20
CA ALA A 513 -19.13 34.10 0.68
C ALA A 513 -19.47 35.28 1.62
N ALA A 514 -19.17 35.18 2.90
CA ALA A 514 -19.36 36.24 3.90
C ALA A 514 -18.14 37.18 4.03
N GLY A 515 -17.07 36.93 3.27
CA GLY A 515 -15.84 37.72 3.29
C GLY A 515 -14.83 37.32 4.35
N ASN A 516 -15.06 36.21 5.08
CA ASN A 516 -14.12 35.71 6.09
C ASN A 516 -12.89 35.08 5.41
N PRO A 517 -11.67 35.23 5.98
CA PRO A 517 -10.47 34.58 5.48
C PRO A 517 -10.59 33.05 5.49
N VAL A 518 -10.22 32.42 4.37
CA VAL A 518 -10.16 30.94 4.23
C VAL A 518 -8.73 30.49 3.97
N LEU A 519 -7.97 31.12 3.08
CA LEU A 519 -6.55 30.85 2.85
C LEU A 519 -5.74 32.07 3.28
N ILE A 520 -4.83 31.87 4.22
CA ILE A 520 -3.93 32.92 4.70
C ILE A 520 -2.47 32.45 4.64
N ARG A 521 -1.57 33.43 4.51
CA ARG A 521 -0.12 33.25 4.53
C ARG A 521 0.52 34.29 5.45
N ARG A 522 1.55 33.87 6.19
CA ARG A 522 2.40 34.76 6.95
C ARG A 522 3.88 34.38 6.81
N ARG A 523 4.75 35.35 6.63
CA ARG A 523 6.19 35.14 6.77
C ARG A 523 6.53 34.79 8.21
N TYR A 524 7.37 33.75 8.41
CA TYR A 524 7.79 33.28 9.71
C TYR A 524 9.29 32.94 9.69
N GLY A 525 10.12 33.79 10.31
CA GLY A 525 11.56 33.70 10.18
C GLY A 525 12.02 33.86 8.71
N LYS A 526 12.75 32.86 8.18
CA LYS A 526 13.21 32.84 6.79
C LYS A 526 12.19 32.21 5.82
N GLY A 527 11.21 31.46 6.33
CA GLY A 527 10.19 30.78 5.55
C GLY A 527 8.80 31.38 5.81
N GLN A 528 7.79 30.50 5.86
CA GLN A 528 6.40 30.93 5.93
C GLN A 528 5.46 29.87 6.52
N LEU A 529 4.36 30.35 7.09
CA LEU A 529 3.22 29.57 7.51
C LEU A 529 2.03 29.84 6.60
N ILE A 530 1.37 28.79 6.16
CA ILE A 530 0.16 28.81 5.34
C ILE A 530 -0.93 28.08 6.13
N TYR A 531 -2.13 28.64 6.17
CA TYR A 531 -3.28 27.99 6.77
C TYR A 531 -4.49 28.09 5.85
N LEU A 532 -5.09 26.92 5.57
CA LEU A 532 -6.34 26.80 4.84
C LEU A 532 -7.45 26.35 5.81
N ASN A 533 -8.45 27.19 5.98
CA ASN A 533 -9.60 26.93 6.86
C ASN A 533 -10.70 26.10 6.15
N ALA A 534 -10.29 25.04 5.45
CA ALA A 534 -11.18 24.15 4.71
C ALA A 534 -10.57 22.74 4.60
N PRO A 535 -11.35 21.66 4.76
CA PRO A 535 -10.89 20.27 4.67
C PRO A 535 -10.87 19.79 3.20
N VAL A 536 -10.06 20.43 2.37
CA VAL A 536 -10.08 20.19 0.91
C VAL A 536 -9.66 18.77 0.54
N GLU A 537 -8.79 18.14 1.33
CA GLU A 537 -8.35 16.77 1.11
C GLU A 537 -9.50 15.77 1.35
N GLN A 538 -10.25 15.98 2.43
CA GLN A 538 -11.43 15.15 2.71
C GLN A 538 -12.54 15.37 1.67
N ALA A 539 -12.70 16.59 1.20
CA ALA A 539 -13.67 16.92 0.16
C ALA A 539 -13.27 16.34 -1.21
N ALA A 540 -11.98 16.27 -1.54
CA ALA A 540 -11.49 15.80 -2.83
C ALA A 540 -11.86 14.35 -3.15
N VAL A 541 -12.01 13.50 -2.13
CA VAL A 541 -12.37 12.08 -2.32
C VAL A 541 -13.88 11.86 -2.44
N THR A 542 -14.70 12.89 -2.24
CA THR A 542 -16.17 12.83 -2.25
C THR A 542 -16.81 13.85 -3.18
N SER A 543 -16.03 14.75 -3.80
CA SER A 543 -16.51 15.87 -4.62
C SER A 543 -15.86 15.87 -6.00
N GLU A 544 -16.62 16.24 -7.01
CA GLU A 544 -16.13 16.49 -8.36
C GLU A 544 -15.55 17.91 -8.54
N CYS A 545 -15.45 18.68 -7.46
CA CYS A 545 -14.94 20.05 -7.51
C CYS A 545 -13.44 20.07 -7.86
N LYS A 546 -13.02 21.07 -8.64
CA LYS A 546 -11.62 21.25 -9.09
C LYS A 546 -10.69 21.75 -7.97
N LEU A 547 -10.75 21.10 -6.81
CA LEU A 547 -10.00 21.47 -5.60
C LEU A 547 -8.47 21.41 -5.77
N TYR A 548 -7.96 20.73 -6.80
CA TYR A 548 -6.53 20.76 -7.16
C TYR A 548 -6.01 22.17 -7.42
N ARG A 549 -6.86 23.13 -7.85
CA ARG A 549 -6.47 24.53 -8.03
C ARG A 549 -6.14 25.21 -6.69
N VAL A 550 -6.80 24.78 -5.61
CA VAL A 550 -6.45 25.23 -4.25
C VAL A 550 -5.03 24.76 -3.91
N TYR A 551 -4.71 23.53 -4.26
CA TYR A 551 -3.37 22.96 -4.05
C TYR A 551 -2.31 23.64 -4.92
N ARG A 552 -2.62 23.99 -6.18
CA ARG A 552 -1.73 24.82 -6.99
C ARG A 552 -1.42 26.14 -6.30
N LYS A 553 -2.45 26.84 -5.79
CA LYS A 553 -2.25 28.10 -5.06
C LYS A 553 -1.41 27.94 -3.80
N ILE A 554 -1.63 26.88 -3.02
CA ILE A 554 -0.81 26.58 -1.84
C ILE A 554 0.65 26.31 -2.24
N ALA A 555 0.88 25.54 -3.29
CA ALA A 555 2.22 25.23 -3.79
C ALA A 555 2.94 26.47 -4.34
N GLU A 556 2.25 27.35 -5.07
CA GLU A 556 2.77 28.64 -5.50
C GLU A 556 3.16 29.51 -4.29
N LEU A 557 2.30 29.60 -3.27
CA LEU A 557 2.60 30.30 -2.03
C LEU A 557 3.79 29.67 -1.29
N ALA A 558 3.97 28.34 -1.39
CA ALA A 558 5.12 27.65 -0.86
C ALA A 558 6.41 27.87 -1.67
N GLY A 559 6.33 28.49 -2.84
CA GLY A 559 7.46 28.82 -3.71
C GLY A 559 7.79 27.75 -4.75
N LEU A 560 6.85 26.83 -5.06
CA LEU A 560 7.00 25.87 -6.14
C LEU A 560 6.62 26.50 -7.47
N ASP A 561 7.42 26.20 -8.50
CA ASP A 561 7.11 26.51 -9.91
C ASP A 561 6.47 25.26 -10.52
N LEU A 562 5.17 25.34 -10.83
CA LEU A 562 4.37 24.22 -11.27
C LEU A 562 4.18 24.22 -12.79
N PRO A 563 4.27 23.03 -13.43
CA PRO A 563 4.00 22.93 -14.87
C PRO A 563 2.52 23.23 -15.17
N GLU A 564 2.28 23.82 -16.33
CA GLU A 564 0.94 23.84 -16.92
C GLU A 564 0.65 22.48 -17.54
N LYS A 565 -0.42 21.84 -17.10
CA LYS A 565 -0.87 20.53 -17.58
C LYS A 565 -2.33 20.27 -17.25
N ALA A 566 -2.95 19.33 -17.94
CA ALA A 566 -4.25 18.81 -17.56
C ALA A 566 -4.17 18.06 -16.19
N PRO A 567 -5.19 18.18 -15.33
CA PRO A 567 -5.17 17.55 -14.01
C PRO A 567 -5.12 16.00 -14.07
N GLU A 568 -5.53 15.41 -15.18
CA GLU A 568 -5.52 13.97 -15.44
C GLU A 568 -4.11 13.40 -15.65
N ILE A 569 -3.15 14.26 -16.01
CA ILE A 569 -1.78 13.84 -16.30
C ILE A 569 -0.93 13.92 -15.04
N GLY A 570 -0.39 12.80 -14.59
CA GLY A 570 0.67 12.76 -13.59
C GLY A 570 2.05 12.81 -14.25
N ILE A 571 3.01 13.49 -13.63
CA ILE A 571 4.39 13.60 -14.13
C ILE A 571 5.35 13.37 -12.97
N THR A 572 6.18 12.32 -13.05
CA THR A 572 7.29 12.14 -12.12
C THR A 572 8.62 12.51 -12.78
N HIS A 573 9.53 13.05 -11.99
CA HIS A 573 10.85 13.51 -12.40
C HIS A 573 11.93 12.68 -11.73
N HIS A 574 12.89 12.15 -12.51
CA HIS A 574 13.99 11.35 -12.01
C HIS A 574 15.30 11.84 -12.61
N GLU A 575 16.25 12.18 -11.76
CA GLU A 575 17.56 12.69 -12.19
C GLU A 575 18.56 11.55 -12.32
N LEU A 576 19.20 11.43 -13.47
CA LEU A 576 20.28 10.48 -13.74
C LEU A 576 21.63 11.03 -13.23
N PRO A 577 22.62 10.16 -12.95
CA PRO A 577 23.93 10.58 -12.47
C PRO A 577 24.70 11.55 -13.38
N ASP A 578 24.40 11.54 -14.68
CA ASP A 578 24.97 12.46 -15.68
C ASP A 578 24.27 13.80 -15.74
N GLY A 579 23.19 14.00 -14.95
CA GLY A 579 22.38 15.19 -14.92
C GLY A 579 21.28 15.25 -16.01
N SER A 580 21.08 14.16 -16.76
CA SER A 580 19.90 13.99 -17.60
C SER A 580 18.66 13.74 -16.74
N GLU A 581 17.48 14.03 -17.24
CA GLU A 581 16.22 13.87 -16.53
C GLU A 581 15.31 12.87 -17.26
N ILE A 582 14.74 11.93 -16.51
CA ILE A 582 13.68 11.06 -16.97
C ILE A 582 12.35 11.62 -16.50
N LEU A 583 11.42 11.79 -17.43
CA LEU A 583 10.04 12.17 -17.15
C LEU A 583 9.13 10.99 -17.47
N ILE A 584 8.38 10.51 -16.48
CA ILE A 584 7.32 9.53 -16.71
C ILE A 584 5.99 10.27 -16.62
N LYS A 585 5.27 10.34 -17.75
CA LYS A 585 3.96 10.96 -17.86
C LYS A 585 2.90 9.87 -17.97
N ILE A 586 1.86 9.97 -17.18
CA ILE A 586 0.76 9.01 -17.16
C ILE A 586 -0.55 9.78 -17.29
N ASN A 587 -1.36 9.44 -18.30
CA ASN A 587 -2.75 9.83 -18.34
C ASN A 587 -3.55 8.86 -17.46
N TYR A 588 -4.02 9.33 -16.31
CA TYR A 588 -4.78 8.53 -15.36
C TYR A 588 -6.29 8.44 -15.67
N ALA A 589 -6.74 9.16 -16.70
CA ALA A 589 -8.15 9.16 -17.10
C ALA A 589 -8.44 8.15 -18.21
N ASP A 590 -9.71 7.81 -18.39
CA ASP A 590 -10.23 7.00 -19.48
C ASP A 590 -10.63 7.80 -20.73
N HIS A 591 -10.10 9.01 -20.84
CA HIS A 591 -10.28 9.90 -21.99
C HIS A 591 -8.96 10.62 -22.33
N GLU A 592 -8.91 11.23 -23.50
CA GLU A 592 -7.74 11.99 -23.96
C GLU A 592 -7.51 13.23 -23.09
N ALA A 593 -6.24 13.47 -22.70
CA ALA A 593 -5.82 14.66 -21.98
C ALA A 593 -4.40 15.08 -22.42
N ASP A 594 -4.18 16.36 -22.68
CA ASP A 594 -2.89 16.94 -23.14
C ASP A 594 -2.24 16.18 -24.32
N GLY A 595 -3.05 15.67 -25.27
CA GLY A 595 -2.56 14.89 -26.42
C GLY A 595 -2.00 13.51 -26.05
N MET A 596 -2.41 12.98 -24.91
CA MET A 596 -2.17 11.59 -24.49
C MET A 596 -3.48 10.80 -24.57
N ASP A 597 -3.42 9.61 -25.15
CA ASP A 597 -4.55 8.70 -25.22
C ASP A 597 -5.00 8.25 -23.81
N PRO A 598 -6.22 7.72 -23.66
CA PRO A 598 -6.70 7.16 -22.39
C PRO A 598 -5.72 6.15 -21.80
N ASN A 599 -5.33 6.33 -20.54
CA ASN A 599 -4.39 5.48 -19.82
C ASN A 599 -3.01 5.30 -20.50
N GLU A 600 -2.63 6.23 -21.38
CA GLU A 600 -1.32 6.23 -22.03
C GLU A 600 -0.20 6.59 -21.05
N VAL A 601 0.96 5.97 -21.27
CA VAL A 601 2.21 6.28 -20.56
C VAL A 601 3.28 6.69 -21.56
N LYS A 602 3.96 7.80 -21.29
CA LYS A 602 5.14 8.27 -22.05
C LYS A 602 6.34 8.41 -21.12
N ILE A 603 7.48 7.88 -21.57
CA ILE A 603 8.76 8.00 -20.86
C ILE A 603 9.68 8.83 -21.73
N ASP A 604 9.96 10.05 -21.32
CA ASP A 604 10.82 10.99 -22.00
C ASP A 604 12.17 11.07 -21.27
N ILE A 605 13.27 11.03 -22.02
CA ILE A 605 14.61 11.28 -21.48
C ILE A 605 15.08 12.62 -22.05
N LYS A 606 15.36 13.57 -21.16
CA LYS A 606 15.90 14.89 -21.49
C LYS A 606 17.38 14.91 -21.15
N GLU A 607 18.22 15.03 -22.17
CA GLU A 607 19.65 15.24 -21.98
C GLU A 607 19.90 16.56 -21.22
N LYS A 608 20.96 16.59 -20.39
CA LYS A 608 21.42 17.80 -19.75
C LYS A 608 21.68 18.86 -20.82
N LYS A 609 21.05 20.04 -20.71
CA LYS A 609 21.43 21.18 -21.54
C LYS A 609 22.89 21.50 -21.23
N GLU A 610 23.79 21.32 -22.22
CA GLU A 610 25.13 21.92 -22.13
C GLU A 610 24.94 23.42 -21.90
N ASP A 611 25.36 23.90 -20.75
CA ASP A 611 25.56 25.33 -20.56
C ASP A 611 26.54 25.77 -21.63
N LYS A 612 26.04 26.34 -22.72
CA LYS A 612 26.89 27.07 -23.67
C LYS A 612 27.44 28.24 -22.86
N GLU A 613 28.66 28.02 -22.30
CA GLU A 613 29.47 29.15 -21.86
C GLU A 613 29.49 30.16 -22.99
N VAL A 614 28.84 31.29 -22.74
CA VAL A 614 28.99 32.46 -23.57
C VAL A 614 30.41 32.96 -23.36
N LEU A 615 31.30 32.54 -24.28
CA LEU A 615 32.64 33.13 -24.42
C LEU A 615 32.54 34.56 -24.87
#